data_96c734a2ec4da4818ab97bd155410eb3
#
_entry.id   96c734a2ec4da4818ab97bd155410eb3
#
_cell.length_a   1.000
_cell.length_b   1.000
_cell.length_c   1.000
_cell.angle_alpha   90.00
_cell.angle_beta   90.00
_cell.angle_gamma   90.00
#
_symmetry.space_group_name_H-M   'P 1'
#
loop_
_entity.id
_entity.type
_entity.pdbx_description
1 polymer ?
#
loop_
_entity_poly.entity_id
_entity_poly.type
_entity_poly.pdbx_seq_one_letter_code
_entity_poly.pdbx_strand_id
1 'polypeptide(L)'
;MGEDVKNLNYAQLKKLRHEVESNIASNQVGQAIADHEETISHCLHCNSHQLNRWGMTRQGIQRFKCKSCNKTFNALADSPLYRMKKSEKWIEYTKLMWEGVSLRKSAKALDITLRTSFRWRHMFIKAPASFNPSELTGVIEADETFLPESFKGKRVIDRKSRKRGGGRIKQVPIFIALDRSGAVSHKVLERNTKENIQAQLKPLLSSGSVLCTDGNLSYKGIAKELDVDHKRLIPLDNQLVIDGVYHIQTLNNYMKRWKGWLKRFNGIGTDYVENYLSWFRFMEDNGEYSDQTWIKEAL
;
A
#
# COMPACT_ATOMS: atom_id res chain seq x y z
N MET A 1 41.09 15.99 4.24
CA MET A 1 39.76 15.53 4.73
C MET A 1 39.83 14.53 5.90
N GLY A 2 40.82 13.66 6.02
CA GLY A 2 40.86 12.67 7.11
C GLY A 2 41.37 13.19 8.47
N GLU A 3 42.13 14.25 8.50
CA GLU A 3 42.69 14.84 9.74
C GLU A 3 41.69 15.74 10.48
N ASP A 4 40.81 16.42 9.75
CA ASP A 4 39.80 17.31 10.33
C ASP A 4 38.74 16.58 11.16
N VAL A 5 38.40 15.35 10.77
CA VAL A 5 37.36 14.56 11.45
C VAL A 5 37.82 14.06 12.83
N LYS A 6 39.14 13.81 13.00
CA LYS A 6 39.73 13.32 14.26
C LYS A 6 39.69 14.34 15.38
N ASN A 7 39.56 15.61 15.04
CA ASN A 7 39.55 16.73 16.00
C ASN A 7 38.14 17.16 16.41
N LEU A 8 37.08 16.55 15.87
CA LEU A 8 35.70 16.87 16.16
C LEU A 8 35.27 16.26 17.50
N ASN A 9 34.56 17.06 18.32
CA ASN A 9 33.88 16.51 19.48
C ASN A 9 32.62 15.69 19.11
N TYR A 10 32.05 14.95 20.06
CA TYR A 10 30.91 14.09 19.84
C TYR A 10 29.71 14.79 19.19
N ALA A 11 29.39 16.03 19.61
CA ALA A 11 28.27 16.79 19.03
C ALA A 11 28.54 17.18 17.59
N GLN A 12 29.77 17.58 17.25
CA GLN A 12 30.20 17.87 15.88
C GLN A 12 30.20 16.64 14.99
N LEU A 13 30.68 15.48 15.50
CA LEU A 13 30.62 14.21 14.77
C LEU A 13 29.18 13.79 14.51
N LYS A 14 28.29 13.95 15.47
CA LYS A 14 26.86 13.65 15.28
C LYS A 14 26.21 14.54 14.22
N LYS A 15 26.55 15.84 14.20
CA LYS A 15 26.07 16.78 13.18
C LYS A 15 26.60 16.40 11.79
N LEU A 16 27.90 16.15 11.67
CA LEU A 16 28.52 15.73 10.40
C LEU A 16 27.91 14.43 9.88
N ARG A 17 27.70 13.43 10.74
CA ARG A 17 27.02 12.20 10.35
C ARG A 17 25.64 12.47 9.77
N HIS A 18 24.84 13.31 10.43
CA HIS A 18 23.51 13.68 9.96
C HIS A 18 23.53 14.39 8.60
N GLU A 19 24.49 15.30 8.39
CA GLU A 19 24.67 15.98 7.11
C GLU A 19 25.07 15.01 5.99
N VAL A 20 25.95 14.06 6.27
CA VAL A 20 26.36 13.04 5.29
C VAL A 20 25.19 12.11 4.95
N GLU A 21 24.48 11.59 5.96
CA GLU A 21 23.29 10.75 5.76
C GLU A 21 22.20 11.48 4.95
N SER A 22 21.95 12.76 5.22
CA SER A 22 21.01 13.60 4.48
C SER A 22 21.42 13.80 3.02
N ASN A 23 22.71 14.00 2.76
CA ASN A 23 23.24 14.13 1.40
C ASN A 23 23.14 12.82 0.62
N ILE A 24 23.45 11.70 1.26
CA ILE A 24 23.29 10.37 0.65
C ILE A 24 21.82 10.12 0.28
N ALA A 25 20.90 10.37 1.22
CA ALA A 25 19.47 10.22 0.98
C ALA A 25 18.96 11.13 -0.15
N SER A 26 19.43 12.38 -0.20
CA SER A 26 19.09 13.30 -1.28
C SER A 26 19.59 12.81 -2.64
N ASN A 27 20.80 12.28 -2.70
CA ASN A 27 21.37 11.72 -3.93
C ASN A 27 20.62 10.45 -4.37
N GLN A 28 20.25 9.57 -3.45
CA GLN A 28 19.46 8.37 -3.75
C GLN A 28 18.08 8.70 -4.29
N VAL A 29 17.38 9.68 -3.69
CA VAL A 29 16.09 10.16 -4.21
C VAL A 29 16.27 10.83 -5.57
N GLY A 30 17.30 11.66 -5.72
CA GLY A 30 17.64 12.30 -7.00
C GLY A 30 17.90 11.28 -8.10
N GLN A 31 18.65 10.22 -7.81
CA GLN A 31 18.90 9.14 -8.76
C GLN A 31 17.62 8.40 -9.13
N ALA A 32 16.78 8.04 -8.18
CA ALA A 32 15.51 7.37 -8.46
C ALA A 32 14.59 8.23 -9.34
N ILE A 33 14.57 9.55 -9.12
CA ILE A 33 13.82 10.48 -9.98
C ILE A 33 14.44 10.54 -11.39
N ALA A 34 15.78 10.58 -11.51
CA ALA A 34 16.47 10.59 -12.80
C ALA A 34 16.22 9.30 -13.59
N ASP A 35 16.29 8.14 -12.93
CA ASP A 35 15.94 6.85 -13.54
C ASP A 35 14.50 6.85 -14.06
N HIS A 36 13.57 7.40 -13.28
CA HIS A 36 12.16 7.53 -13.69
C HIS A 36 11.99 8.52 -14.86
N GLU A 37 12.76 9.62 -14.90
CA GLU A 37 12.76 10.58 -16.02
C GLU A 37 13.05 9.93 -17.37
N GLU A 38 13.90 8.91 -17.39
CA GLU A 38 14.27 8.16 -18.60
C GLU A 38 13.13 7.27 -19.12
N THR A 39 12.20 6.88 -18.25
CA THR A 39 11.03 6.07 -18.65
C THR A 39 9.93 6.89 -19.32
N ILE A 40 9.97 8.23 -19.21
CA ILE A 40 8.92 9.11 -19.74
C ILE A 40 9.00 9.18 -21.26
N SER A 41 8.11 8.48 -21.93
CA SER A 41 8.03 8.39 -23.39
C SER A 41 6.86 9.15 -24.01
N HIS A 42 5.87 9.55 -23.22
CA HIS A 42 4.65 10.18 -23.73
C HIS A 42 4.12 11.28 -22.79
N CYS A 43 3.25 12.11 -23.33
CA CYS A 43 2.64 13.22 -22.60
C CYS A 43 1.56 12.73 -21.66
N LEU A 44 1.63 13.09 -20.38
CA LEU A 44 0.63 12.76 -19.35
C LEU A 44 -0.77 13.39 -19.59
N HIS A 45 -0.88 14.33 -20.53
CA HIS A 45 -2.14 15.03 -20.81
C HIS A 45 -2.85 14.56 -22.08
N CYS A 46 -2.11 14.06 -23.08
CA CYS A 46 -2.69 13.70 -24.38
C CYS A 46 -2.04 12.46 -25.03
N ASN A 47 -1.21 11.73 -24.30
CA ASN A 47 -0.51 10.52 -24.72
C ASN A 47 0.37 10.65 -25.98
N SER A 48 0.64 11.87 -26.46
CA SER A 48 1.53 12.11 -27.60
C SER A 48 2.98 11.83 -27.23
N HIS A 49 3.72 11.15 -28.11
CA HIS A 49 5.16 10.92 -27.95
C HIS A 49 6.05 12.12 -28.32
N GLN A 50 5.45 13.22 -28.79
CA GLN A 50 6.20 14.41 -29.21
C GLN A 50 6.53 15.30 -28.01
N LEU A 51 7.57 14.96 -27.28
CA LEU A 51 8.05 15.66 -26.09
C LEU A 51 9.36 16.41 -26.36
N ASN A 52 9.47 17.60 -25.78
CA ASN A 52 10.73 18.33 -25.66
C ASN A 52 11.12 18.43 -24.18
N ARG A 53 12.40 18.29 -23.86
CA ARG A 53 12.94 18.71 -22.56
C ARG A 53 12.81 20.23 -22.46
N TRP A 54 12.25 20.71 -21.34
CA TRP A 54 11.87 22.12 -21.17
C TRP A 54 12.46 22.74 -19.90
N GLY A 55 13.79 22.58 -19.75
CA GLY A 55 14.50 23.04 -18.57
C GLY A 55 14.18 22.23 -17.31
N MET A 56 14.61 22.71 -16.14
CA MET A 56 14.46 22.06 -14.86
C MET A 56 13.61 22.87 -13.89
N THR A 57 13.05 22.22 -12.88
CA THR A 57 12.45 22.87 -11.72
C THR A 57 13.55 23.44 -10.81
N ARG A 58 13.19 24.24 -9.81
CA ARG A 58 14.14 24.70 -8.76
C ARG A 58 14.76 23.54 -7.96
N GLN A 59 14.16 22.35 -8.01
CA GLN A 59 14.63 21.17 -7.32
C GLN A 59 15.49 20.26 -8.22
N GLY A 60 15.86 20.71 -9.42
CA GLY A 60 16.67 19.93 -10.37
C GLY A 60 15.90 18.85 -11.13
N ILE A 61 14.57 18.81 -11.05
CA ILE A 61 13.74 17.81 -11.74
C ILE A 61 13.48 18.28 -13.18
N GLN A 62 13.68 17.41 -14.17
CA GLN A 62 13.44 17.67 -15.59
C GLN A 62 11.97 18.01 -15.86
N ARG A 63 11.75 19.06 -16.61
CA ARG A 63 10.44 19.43 -17.16
C ARG A 63 10.34 19.02 -18.62
N PHE A 64 9.16 18.64 -19.02
CA PHE A 64 8.81 18.28 -20.40
C PHE A 64 7.73 19.22 -20.92
N LYS A 65 7.78 19.54 -22.22
CA LYS A 65 6.73 20.24 -22.94
C LYS A 65 6.26 19.38 -24.12
N CYS A 66 4.97 19.13 -24.17
CA CYS A 66 4.36 18.42 -25.30
C CYS A 66 4.19 19.36 -26.50
N LYS A 67 4.61 18.92 -27.71
CA LYS A 67 4.42 19.67 -28.95
C LYS A 67 2.97 19.67 -29.42
N SER A 68 2.20 18.59 -29.12
CA SER A 68 0.83 18.42 -29.56
C SER A 68 -0.18 19.25 -28.76
N CYS A 69 -0.10 19.23 -27.42
CA CYS A 69 -1.05 19.94 -26.56
C CYS A 69 -0.46 21.18 -25.86
N ASN A 70 0.80 21.50 -26.08
CA ASN A 70 1.56 22.62 -25.49
C ASN A 70 1.62 22.66 -23.96
N LYS A 71 1.11 21.65 -23.25
CA LYS A 71 1.19 21.56 -21.79
C LYS A 71 2.56 21.12 -21.32
N THR A 72 2.94 21.57 -20.12
CA THR A 72 4.20 21.19 -19.47
C THR A 72 3.94 20.36 -18.24
N PHE A 73 4.84 19.41 -17.97
CA PHE A 73 4.82 18.57 -16.77
C PHE A 73 6.27 18.22 -16.37
N ASN A 74 6.46 17.60 -15.21
CA ASN A 74 7.76 17.06 -14.79
C ASN A 74 7.62 15.59 -14.44
N ALA A 75 8.74 14.90 -14.19
CA ALA A 75 8.77 13.47 -13.89
C ALA A 75 7.88 13.03 -12.71
N LEU A 76 7.60 13.92 -11.78
CA LEU A 76 6.76 13.60 -10.62
C LEU A 76 5.26 13.87 -10.85
N ALA A 77 4.86 14.41 -12.01
CA ALA A 77 3.52 15.00 -12.18
C ALA A 77 2.37 13.98 -12.03
N ASP A 78 2.62 12.71 -12.35
CA ASP A 78 1.66 11.61 -12.22
C ASP A 78 1.94 10.71 -11.00
N SER A 79 2.85 11.11 -10.14
CA SER A 79 3.21 10.33 -8.97
C SER A 79 2.62 10.91 -7.66
N PRO A 80 2.43 10.07 -6.62
CA PRO A 80 2.09 10.54 -5.28
C PRO A 80 3.08 11.57 -4.70
N LEU A 81 4.32 11.61 -5.22
CA LEU A 81 5.38 12.52 -4.75
C LEU A 81 5.26 13.92 -5.35
N TYR A 82 4.33 14.14 -6.30
CA TYR A 82 4.14 15.44 -6.90
C TYR A 82 3.86 16.53 -5.87
N ARG A 83 4.60 17.64 -5.97
CA ARG A 83 4.55 18.77 -5.02
C ARG A 83 4.91 18.42 -3.57
N MET A 84 5.49 17.26 -3.30
CA MET A 84 6.11 17.01 -2.00
C MET A 84 7.44 17.77 -1.91
N LYS A 85 7.70 18.30 -0.71
CA LYS A 85 8.95 19.04 -0.39
C LYS A 85 9.78 18.22 0.57
N LYS A 86 11.06 18.66 0.81
CA LYS A 86 12.00 18.05 1.76
C LYS A 86 12.34 16.60 1.37
N SER A 87 12.69 16.39 0.09
CA SER A 87 13.03 15.07 -0.45
C SER A 87 14.18 14.38 0.29
N GLU A 88 15.08 15.17 0.89
CA GLU A 88 16.17 14.70 1.74
C GLU A 88 15.73 13.90 2.98
N LYS A 89 14.44 14.01 3.35
CA LYS A 89 13.86 13.31 4.51
C LYS A 89 12.98 12.11 4.12
N TRP A 90 12.76 11.86 2.84
CA TRP A 90 11.79 10.85 2.41
C TRP A 90 12.25 9.42 2.72
N ILE A 91 13.52 9.13 2.49
CA ILE A 91 14.09 7.80 2.79
C ILE A 91 13.95 7.47 4.28
N GLU A 92 14.38 8.39 5.15
CA GLU A 92 14.25 8.17 6.58
C GLU A 92 12.77 8.08 7.02
N TYR A 93 11.89 8.84 6.38
CA TYR A 93 10.45 8.74 6.64
C TYR A 93 9.87 7.39 6.25
N THR A 94 10.21 6.84 5.09
CA THR A 94 9.75 5.52 4.63
C THR A 94 10.34 4.39 5.48
N LYS A 95 11.56 4.54 5.99
CA LYS A 95 12.16 3.63 6.98
C LYS A 95 11.34 3.61 8.28
N LEU A 96 11.00 4.79 8.81
CA LEU A 96 10.13 4.89 9.99
C LEU A 96 8.72 4.31 9.74
N MET A 97 8.22 4.40 8.51
CA MET A 97 6.97 3.71 8.12
C MET A 97 7.15 2.20 8.18
N TRP A 98 8.21 1.66 7.61
CA TRP A 98 8.51 0.23 7.63
C TRP A 98 8.57 -0.32 9.05
N GLU A 99 9.25 0.36 9.94
CA GLU A 99 9.33 0.05 11.36
C GLU A 99 7.98 0.19 12.10
N GLY A 100 6.96 0.75 11.44
CA GLY A 100 5.63 0.97 12.00
C GLY A 100 5.57 2.10 13.03
N VAL A 101 6.48 3.06 12.95
CA VAL A 101 6.54 4.22 13.85
C VAL A 101 5.30 5.09 13.69
N SER A 102 4.74 5.58 14.80
CA SER A 102 3.54 6.42 14.78
C SER A 102 3.79 7.79 14.13
N LEU A 103 2.74 8.41 13.56
CA LEU A 103 2.82 9.73 12.92
C LEU A 103 3.47 10.79 13.81
N ARG A 104 3.15 10.81 15.12
CA ARG A 104 3.72 11.78 16.06
C ARG A 104 5.20 11.55 16.29
N LYS A 105 5.62 10.31 16.44
CA LYS A 105 7.04 9.95 16.60
C LYS A 105 7.84 10.26 15.33
N SER A 106 7.31 9.90 14.14
CA SER A 106 7.95 10.23 12.87
C SER A 106 8.07 11.75 12.65
N ALA A 107 7.01 12.50 12.98
CA ALA A 107 7.05 13.96 12.89
C ALA A 107 8.14 14.57 13.77
N LYS A 108 8.28 14.09 15.02
CA LYS A 108 9.32 14.54 15.95
C LYS A 108 10.73 14.16 15.49
N ALA A 109 10.90 12.91 15.03
CA ALA A 109 12.21 12.40 14.60
C ALA A 109 12.79 13.21 13.42
N LEU A 110 11.92 13.60 12.47
CA LEU A 110 12.32 14.28 11.25
C LEU A 110 12.15 15.81 11.29
N ASP A 111 11.77 16.36 12.42
CA ASP A 111 11.47 17.79 12.54
C ASP A 111 10.52 18.29 11.41
N ILE A 112 9.37 17.62 11.32
CA ILE A 112 8.26 18.00 10.44
C ILE A 112 6.97 18.12 11.23
N THR A 113 5.99 18.85 10.68
CA THR A 113 4.70 18.97 11.35
C THR A 113 3.93 17.63 11.31
N LEU A 114 3.07 17.40 12.30
CA LEU A 114 2.18 16.22 12.30
C LEU A 114 1.32 16.15 11.04
N ARG A 115 0.88 17.30 10.51
CA ARG A 115 0.13 17.38 9.25
C ARG A 115 0.97 16.92 8.06
N THR A 116 2.24 17.29 8.01
CA THR A 116 3.19 16.83 6.98
C THR A 116 3.38 15.32 7.09
N SER A 117 3.64 14.80 8.29
CA SER A 117 3.81 13.36 8.54
C SER A 117 2.56 12.57 8.10
N PHE A 118 1.35 13.05 8.45
CA PHE A 118 0.09 12.43 8.00
C PHE A 118 -0.03 12.43 6.47
N ARG A 119 0.19 13.59 5.84
CA ARG A 119 0.13 13.71 4.38
C ARG A 119 1.14 12.79 3.69
N TRP A 120 2.38 12.78 4.13
CA TRP A 120 3.43 11.95 3.54
C TRP A 120 3.08 10.46 3.65
N ARG A 121 2.63 10.01 4.83
CA ARG A 121 2.20 8.62 4.99
C ARG A 121 1.16 8.23 3.94
N HIS A 122 0.13 9.05 3.78
CA HIS A 122 -0.93 8.78 2.81
C HIS A 122 -0.51 8.93 1.35
N MET A 123 0.53 9.72 1.06
CA MET A 123 1.12 9.77 -0.27
C MET A 123 1.91 8.48 -0.58
N PHE A 124 2.78 8.06 0.33
CA PHE A 124 3.58 6.85 0.13
C PHE A 124 2.72 5.58 0.06
N ILE A 125 1.71 5.41 0.90
CA ILE A 125 0.87 4.20 0.87
C ILE A 125 -0.14 4.17 -0.29
N LYS A 126 -0.26 5.24 -1.08
CA LYS A 126 -1.07 5.23 -2.30
C LYS A 126 -0.40 4.45 -3.45
N ALA A 127 0.92 4.48 -3.53
CA ALA A 127 1.64 3.79 -4.57
C ALA A 127 1.36 2.27 -4.55
N PRO A 128 1.57 1.53 -3.46
CA PRO A 128 1.23 0.12 -3.38
C PRO A 128 -0.26 -0.19 -3.61
N ALA A 129 -1.15 0.79 -3.46
CA ALA A 129 -2.58 0.58 -3.68
C ALA A 129 -2.95 0.36 -5.15
N SER A 130 -2.13 0.83 -6.09
CA SER A 130 -2.32 0.63 -7.53
C SER A 130 -1.92 -0.77 -8.02
N PHE A 131 -1.19 -1.54 -7.23
CA PHE A 131 -0.59 -2.83 -7.63
C PHE A 131 -1.36 -4.06 -7.12
N ASN A 132 -2.68 -4.01 -7.12
CA ASN A 132 -3.45 -5.25 -6.93
C ASN A 132 -3.20 -6.20 -8.11
N PRO A 133 -2.93 -7.49 -7.86
CA PRO A 133 -2.83 -8.46 -8.95
C PRO A 133 -4.13 -8.47 -9.75
N SER A 134 -4.02 -8.53 -11.05
CA SER A 134 -5.16 -8.62 -11.97
C SER A 134 -5.68 -10.04 -12.10
N GLU A 135 -4.85 -11.03 -11.72
CA GLU A 135 -5.15 -12.46 -11.84
C GLU A 135 -4.43 -13.23 -10.72
N LEU A 136 -5.06 -14.29 -10.23
CA LEU A 136 -4.51 -15.28 -9.32
C LEU A 136 -4.52 -16.65 -10.02
N THR A 137 -3.56 -17.52 -9.69
CA THR A 137 -3.36 -18.78 -10.42
C THR A 137 -3.35 -20.01 -9.51
N GLY A 138 -3.70 -21.17 -10.07
CA GLY A 138 -3.64 -22.45 -9.37
C GLY A 138 -4.66 -22.55 -8.24
N VAL A 139 -4.22 -22.81 -7.01
CA VAL A 139 -5.11 -22.91 -5.84
C VAL A 139 -5.30 -21.54 -5.21
N ILE A 140 -6.50 -21.03 -5.27
CA ILE A 140 -6.90 -19.70 -4.77
C ILE A 140 -7.72 -19.87 -3.48
N GLU A 141 -7.29 -19.22 -2.42
CA GLU A 141 -8.03 -19.15 -1.16
C GLU A 141 -8.75 -17.79 -1.08
N ALA A 142 -10.06 -17.78 -0.81
CA ALA A 142 -10.84 -16.56 -0.69
C ALA A 142 -11.76 -16.58 0.53
N ASP A 143 -11.85 -15.45 1.23
CA ASP A 143 -12.70 -15.27 2.41
C ASP A 143 -12.91 -13.77 2.70
N GLU A 144 -13.86 -13.45 3.56
CA GLU A 144 -14.08 -12.11 4.06
C GLU A 144 -13.63 -11.97 5.51
N THR A 145 -13.13 -10.79 5.80
CA THR A 145 -12.86 -10.38 7.17
C THR A 145 -13.52 -9.05 7.48
N PHE A 146 -13.69 -8.75 8.77
CA PHE A 146 -14.44 -7.59 9.20
C PHE A 146 -13.63 -6.72 10.15
N LEU A 147 -13.73 -5.40 9.96
CA LEU A 147 -13.23 -4.40 10.89
C LEU A 147 -14.38 -3.53 11.41
N PRO A 148 -14.31 -3.09 12.67
CA PRO A 148 -15.25 -2.09 13.17
C PRO A 148 -15.14 -0.78 12.38
N GLU A 149 -16.28 -0.23 11.95
CA GLU A 149 -16.31 1.09 11.30
C GLU A 149 -15.67 2.15 12.21
N SER A 150 -14.78 2.95 11.66
CA SER A 150 -14.02 3.97 12.39
C SER A 150 -14.07 5.31 11.68
N PHE A 151 -14.48 6.34 12.42
CA PHE A 151 -14.48 7.74 11.99
C PHE A 151 -13.23 8.49 12.47
N LYS A 152 -12.14 7.78 12.77
CA LYS A 152 -10.91 8.39 13.26
C LYS A 152 -10.41 9.47 12.29
N GLY A 153 -10.20 10.67 12.83
CA GLY A 153 -9.75 11.83 12.04
C GLY A 153 -10.87 12.68 11.42
N LYS A 154 -12.13 12.22 11.42
CA LYS A 154 -13.27 13.03 10.97
C LYS A 154 -13.69 13.99 12.08
N ARG A 155 -13.90 15.27 11.72
CA ARG A 155 -14.37 16.33 12.66
C ARG A 155 -15.87 16.25 12.89
N VAL A 156 -16.62 15.91 11.85
CA VAL A 156 -18.07 15.75 11.90
C VAL A 156 -18.37 14.27 11.72
N ILE A 157 -19.18 13.71 12.62
CA ILE A 157 -19.57 12.31 12.60
C ILE A 157 -21.09 12.27 12.57
N ASP A 158 -21.63 11.83 11.44
CA ASP A 158 -23.07 11.67 11.26
C ASP A 158 -23.55 10.33 11.82
N ARG A 159 -23.43 10.18 13.13
CA ARG A 159 -24.03 9.08 13.87
C ARG A 159 -24.13 9.42 15.36
N LYS A 160 -25.05 8.76 16.06
CA LYS A 160 -25.14 8.84 17.52
C LYS A 160 -23.85 8.30 18.20
N SER A 161 -23.49 8.90 19.31
CA SER A 161 -22.39 8.45 20.15
C SER A 161 -22.56 6.98 20.53
N ARG A 162 -21.47 6.22 20.55
CA ARG A 162 -21.51 4.83 21.04
C ARG A 162 -21.85 4.80 22.53
N LYS A 163 -22.86 4.03 22.89
CA LYS A 163 -23.14 3.78 24.31
C LYS A 163 -22.06 2.88 24.90
N ARG A 164 -21.57 3.18 26.09
CA ARG A 164 -20.58 2.35 26.81
C ARG A 164 -21.21 0.99 27.11
N GLY A 165 -20.58 -0.09 26.64
CA GLY A 165 -21.04 -1.47 26.90
C GLY A 165 -22.19 -1.97 26.03
N GLY A 166 -22.67 -1.23 25.01
CA GLY A 166 -23.81 -1.68 24.23
C GLY A 166 -23.90 -1.14 22.80
N GLY A 167 -24.38 -1.98 21.91
CA GLY A 167 -24.70 -1.68 20.51
C GLY A 167 -23.80 -2.39 19.51
N ARG A 168 -24.40 -2.95 18.44
CA ARG A 168 -23.65 -3.53 17.32
C ARG A 168 -22.90 -2.42 16.60
N ILE A 169 -21.58 -2.51 16.57
CA ILE A 169 -20.74 -1.63 15.77
C ILE A 169 -20.89 -2.10 14.32
N LYS A 170 -21.21 -1.18 13.42
CA LYS A 170 -21.21 -1.46 11.98
C LYS A 170 -19.85 -2.03 11.59
N GLN A 171 -19.87 -3.16 10.91
CA GLN A 171 -18.68 -3.84 10.42
C GLN A 171 -18.43 -3.44 8.97
N VAL A 172 -17.18 -3.26 8.64
CA VAL A 172 -16.69 -3.01 7.29
C VAL A 172 -16.20 -4.33 6.74
N PRO A 173 -16.86 -4.92 5.73
CA PRO A 173 -16.42 -6.16 5.12
C PRO A 173 -15.23 -5.91 4.21
N ILE A 174 -14.27 -6.82 4.26
CA ILE A 174 -13.05 -6.79 3.47
C ILE A 174 -12.90 -8.15 2.82
N PHE A 175 -12.98 -8.19 1.51
CA PHE A 175 -12.67 -9.37 0.70
C PHE A 175 -11.15 -9.50 0.57
N ILE A 176 -10.63 -10.71 0.74
CA ILE A 176 -9.22 -11.04 0.51
C ILE A 176 -9.17 -12.38 -0.23
N ALA A 177 -8.39 -12.42 -1.29
CA ALA A 177 -8.05 -13.64 -2.01
C ALA A 177 -6.55 -13.71 -2.20
N LEU A 178 -6.00 -14.92 -2.12
CA LEU A 178 -4.59 -15.17 -2.38
C LEU A 178 -4.40 -16.52 -3.08
N ASP A 179 -3.31 -16.65 -3.81
CA ASP A 179 -2.89 -17.91 -4.40
C ASP A 179 -1.64 -18.50 -3.71
N ARG A 180 -1.24 -19.70 -4.15
CA ARG A 180 -0.08 -20.40 -3.58
C ARG A 180 1.27 -19.80 -3.99
N SER A 181 1.31 -18.92 -4.98
CA SER A 181 2.52 -18.17 -5.34
C SER A 181 2.80 -17.02 -4.38
N GLY A 182 1.80 -16.64 -3.57
CA GLY A 182 1.87 -15.53 -2.62
C GLY A 182 1.21 -14.25 -3.14
N ALA A 183 0.64 -14.24 -4.35
CA ALA A 183 -0.09 -13.09 -4.84
C ALA A 183 -1.37 -12.87 -4.02
N VAL A 184 -1.57 -11.64 -3.54
CA VAL A 184 -2.69 -11.26 -2.67
C VAL A 184 -3.49 -10.12 -3.29
N SER A 185 -4.78 -10.34 -3.49
CA SER A 185 -5.74 -9.30 -3.84
C SER A 185 -6.67 -9.01 -2.67
N HIS A 186 -7.05 -7.76 -2.52
CA HIS A 186 -7.96 -7.35 -1.46
C HIS A 186 -8.85 -6.17 -1.89
N LYS A 187 -10.04 -6.10 -1.30
CA LYS A 187 -10.98 -5.00 -1.53
C LYS A 187 -11.84 -4.75 -0.30
N VAL A 188 -12.01 -3.48 0.05
CA VAL A 188 -13.05 -3.07 1.00
C VAL A 188 -14.39 -3.09 0.26
N LEU A 189 -15.32 -3.92 0.73
CA LEU A 189 -16.63 -4.05 0.12
C LEU A 189 -17.60 -3.03 0.74
N GLU A 190 -18.54 -2.54 -0.06
CA GLU A 190 -19.64 -1.72 0.45
C GLU A 190 -20.56 -2.54 1.36
N ARG A 191 -20.88 -3.77 0.92
CA ARG A 191 -21.68 -4.76 1.65
C ARG A 191 -21.13 -6.16 1.39
N ASN A 192 -21.29 -7.03 2.38
CA ASN A 192 -20.97 -8.46 2.21
C ASN A 192 -22.14 -9.17 1.53
N THR A 193 -22.23 -9.06 0.21
CA THR A 193 -23.23 -9.73 -0.62
C THR A 193 -22.55 -10.57 -1.69
N LYS A 194 -23.27 -11.58 -2.18
CA LYS A 194 -22.80 -12.48 -3.25
C LYS A 194 -22.30 -11.68 -4.46
N GLU A 195 -23.06 -10.67 -4.87
CA GLU A 195 -22.76 -9.85 -6.06
C GLU A 195 -21.46 -9.08 -5.88
N ASN A 196 -21.24 -8.49 -4.70
CA ASN A 196 -20.02 -7.74 -4.40
C ASN A 196 -18.79 -8.66 -4.33
N ILE A 197 -18.91 -9.83 -3.74
CA ILE A 197 -17.85 -10.84 -3.70
C ILE A 197 -17.52 -11.32 -5.12
N GLN A 198 -18.54 -11.68 -5.89
CA GLN A 198 -18.39 -12.16 -7.27
C GLN A 198 -17.72 -11.12 -8.17
N ALA A 199 -18.10 -9.85 -8.03
CA ALA A 199 -17.49 -8.76 -8.79
C ALA A 199 -15.98 -8.62 -8.53
N GLN A 200 -15.53 -8.94 -7.31
CA GLN A 200 -14.09 -8.91 -6.99
C GLN A 200 -13.41 -10.22 -7.41
N LEU A 201 -14.03 -11.36 -7.23
CA LEU A 201 -13.44 -12.65 -7.48
C LEU A 201 -13.32 -12.97 -8.98
N LYS A 202 -14.35 -12.64 -9.76
CA LYS A 202 -14.42 -12.96 -11.20
C LYS A 202 -13.17 -12.54 -11.99
N PRO A 203 -12.67 -11.28 -11.89
CA PRO A 203 -11.50 -10.86 -12.65
C PRO A 203 -10.19 -11.52 -12.16
N LEU A 204 -10.19 -12.11 -10.96
CA LEU A 204 -8.99 -12.70 -10.38
C LEU A 204 -8.79 -14.18 -10.77
N LEU A 205 -9.82 -14.85 -11.26
CA LEU A 205 -9.76 -16.28 -11.56
C LEU A 205 -9.13 -16.53 -12.94
N SER A 206 -8.01 -17.25 -12.96
CA SER A 206 -7.43 -17.77 -14.19
C SER A 206 -8.10 -19.08 -14.60
N SER A 207 -7.95 -19.42 -15.88
CA SER A 207 -8.44 -20.71 -16.40
C SER A 207 -7.76 -21.89 -15.67
N GLY A 208 -8.57 -22.85 -15.22
CA GLY A 208 -8.09 -24.03 -14.50
C GLY A 208 -7.74 -23.79 -13.02
N SER A 209 -8.05 -22.63 -12.47
CA SER A 209 -7.89 -22.38 -11.03
C SER A 209 -8.86 -23.19 -10.20
N VAL A 210 -8.45 -23.55 -8.99
CA VAL A 210 -9.28 -24.20 -7.96
C VAL A 210 -9.54 -23.20 -6.84
N LEU A 211 -10.81 -22.92 -6.57
CA LEU A 211 -11.22 -22.00 -5.52
C LEU A 211 -11.44 -22.74 -4.19
N CYS A 212 -10.71 -22.37 -3.16
CA CYS A 212 -10.89 -22.86 -1.79
C CYS A 212 -11.55 -21.77 -0.94
N THR A 213 -12.69 -22.09 -0.31
CA THR A 213 -13.40 -21.16 0.59
C THR A 213 -13.92 -21.87 1.83
N ASP A 214 -14.43 -21.09 2.78
CA ASP A 214 -15.18 -21.63 3.92
C ASP A 214 -16.56 -22.20 3.51
N GLY A 215 -17.34 -22.59 4.51
CA GLY A 215 -18.67 -23.15 4.35
C GLY A 215 -19.74 -22.19 3.81
N ASN A 216 -19.45 -20.93 3.50
CA ASN A 216 -20.42 -19.93 3.09
C ASN A 216 -21.09 -20.29 1.75
N LEU A 217 -22.43 -20.34 1.76
CA LEU A 217 -23.23 -20.72 0.59
C LEU A 217 -23.11 -19.74 -0.58
N SER A 218 -22.76 -18.49 -0.34
CA SER A 218 -22.56 -17.50 -1.39
C SER A 218 -21.49 -17.96 -2.39
N TYR A 219 -20.39 -18.52 -1.90
CA TYR A 219 -19.32 -19.03 -2.76
C TYR A 219 -19.73 -20.22 -3.61
N LYS A 220 -20.60 -21.11 -3.09
CA LYS A 220 -21.14 -22.21 -3.91
C LYS A 220 -21.92 -21.69 -5.13
N GLY A 221 -22.73 -20.64 -4.94
CA GLY A 221 -23.44 -20.02 -6.05
C GLY A 221 -22.51 -19.29 -7.03
N ILE A 222 -21.49 -18.60 -6.52
CA ILE A 222 -20.47 -17.90 -7.33
C ILE A 222 -19.67 -18.90 -8.16
N ALA A 223 -19.17 -19.97 -7.55
CA ALA A 223 -18.36 -20.98 -8.23
C ALA A 223 -19.14 -21.66 -9.36
N LYS A 224 -20.43 -21.96 -9.15
CA LYS A 224 -21.31 -22.51 -10.19
C LYS A 224 -21.50 -21.54 -11.36
N GLU A 225 -21.69 -20.24 -11.07
CA GLU A 225 -21.91 -19.23 -12.12
C GLU A 225 -20.62 -18.90 -12.90
N LEU A 226 -19.46 -19.05 -12.27
CA LEU A 226 -18.15 -18.80 -12.89
C LEU A 226 -17.51 -20.06 -13.50
N ASP A 227 -18.16 -21.22 -13.34
CA ASP A 227 -17.68 -22.53 -13.81
C ASP A 227 -16.25 -22.84 -13.31
N VAL A 228 -16.00 -22.63 -11.99
CA VAL A 228 -14.70 -22.86 -11.36
C VAL A 228 -14.78 -24.08 -10.43
N ASP A 229 -13.71 -24.92 -10.41
CA ASP A 229 -13.60 -26.03 -9.43
C ASP A 229 -13.54 -25.44 -8.01
N HIS A 230 -14.49 -25.85 -7.17
CA HIS A 230 -14.68 -25.29 -5.85
C HIS A 230 -14.51 -26.33 -4.74
N LYS A 231 -13.51 -26.13 -3.91
CA LYS A 231 -13.26 -26.93 -2.70
C LYS A 231 -13.81 -26.17 -1.49
N ARG A 232 -15.00 -26.57 -1.07
CA ARG A 232 -15.67 -25.94 0.07
C ARG A 232 -15.27 -26.65 1.36
N LEU A 233 -14.66 -25.92 2.29
CA LEU A 233 -14.16 -26.39 3.57
C LEU A 233 -15.20 -26.15 4.66
N ILE A 234 -15.68 -27.22 5.28
CA ILE A 234 -16.73 -27.15 6.29
C ILE A 234 -16.15 -27.58 7.65
N PRO A 235 -15.83 -26.61 8.55
CA PRO A 235 -15.23 -26.94 9.85
C PRO A 235 -16.09 -27.85 10.73
N LEU A 236 -17.42 -27.75 10.62
CA LEU A 236 -18.35 -28.58 11.38
C LEU A 236 -18.26 -30.07 11.02
N ASP A 237 -17.83 -30.39 9.79
CA ASP A 237 -17.64 -31.75 9.31
C ASP A 237 -16.17 -32.21 9.46
N ASN A 238 -15.36 -31.51 10.25
CA ASN A 238 -13.90 -31.70 10.36
C ASN A 238 -13.14 -31.66 9.00
N GLN A 239 -13.75 -31.11 7.96
CA GLN A 239 -13.12 -30.94 6.64
C GLN A 239 -12.31 -29.63 6.60
N LEU A 240 -11.18 -29.61 7.30
CA LEU A 240 -10.26 -28.47 7.30
C LEU A 240 -9.28 -28.49 6.13
N VAL A 241 -9.07 -29.68 5.55
CA VAL A 241 -8.20 -29.92 4.40
C VAL A 241 -8.85 -30.97 3.50
N ILE A 242 -8.92 -30.72 2.21
CA ILE A 242 -9.40 -31.65 1.19
C ILE A 242 -8.21 -32.12 0.36
N ASP A 243 -8.11 -33.42 0.08
CA ASP A 243 -7.04 -34.05 -0.72
C ASP A 243 -5.61 -33.71 -0.25
N GLY A 244 -5.44 -33.36 1.02
CA GLY A 244 -4.14 -32.99 1.61
C GLY A 244 -3.59 -31.62 1.18
N VAL A 245 -4.19 -30.95 0.20
CA VAL A 245 -3.68 -29.71 -0.41
C VAL A 245 -4.65 -28.54 -0.36
N TYR A 246 -5.96 -28.80 -0.42
CA TYR A 246 -6.96 -27.73 -0.49
C TYR A 246 -7.37 -27.30 0.92
N HIS A 247 -7.05 -26.08 1.29
CA HIS A 247 -7.36 -25.47 2.59
C HIS A 247 -7.40 -23.94 2.48
N ILE A 248 -7.83 -23.24 3.54
CA ILE A 248 -7.81 -21.77 3.64
C ILE A 248 -6.88 -21.29 4.76
N GLN A 249 -5.94 -22.12 5.16
CA GLN A 249 -5.07 -21.80 6.30
C GLN A 249 -4.06 -20.70 5.97
N THR A 250 -3.60 -20.60 4.71
CA THR A 250 -2.68 -19.56 4.25
C THR A 250 -3.34 -18.19 4.36
N LEU A 251 -4.57 -18.09 3.86
CA LEU A 251 -5.37 -16.88 3.94
C LEU A 251 -5.68 -16.49 5.40
N ASN A 252 -6.08 -17.46 6.22
CA ASN A 252 -6.36 -17.21 7.64
C ASN A 252 -5.12 -16.70 8.38
N ASN A 253 -3.94 -17.25 8.07
CA ASN A 253 -2.66 -16.78 8.62
C ASN A 253 -2.35 -15.34 8.16
N TYR A 254 -2.51 -15.06 6.86
CA TYR A 254 -2.35 -13.71 6.31
C TYR A 254 -3.25 -12.70 7.03
N MET A 255 -4.55 -13.00 7.14
CA MET A 255 -5.51 -12.15 7.85
C MET A 255 -5.15 -11.92 9.32
N LYS A 256 -4.67 -12.97 10.01
CA LYS A 256 -4.19 -12.89 11.41
C LYS A 256 -2.98 -11.96 11.53
N ARG A 257 -1.98 -12.10 10.66
CA ARG A 257 -0.79 -11.23 10.64
C ARG A 257 -1.19 -9.78 10.36
N TRP A 258 -1.99 -9.53 9.33
CA TRP A 258 -2.49 -8.21 8.99
C TRP A 258 -3.25 -7.54 10.15
N LYS A 259 -4.21 -8.23 10.77
CA LYS A 259 -4.94 -7.71 11.95
C LYS A 259 -4.00 -7.45 13.13
N GLY A 260 -3.02 -8.31 13.35
CA GLY A 260 -1.97 -8.12 14.36
C GLY A 260 -1.13 -6.86 14.09
N TRP A 261 -0.73 -6.66 12.84
CA TRP A 261 0.01 -5.49 12.40
C TRP A 261 -0.81 -4.19 12.54
N LEU A 262 -2.10 -4.21 12.24
CA LEU A 262 -2.98 -3.05 12.39
C LEU A 262 -3.10 -2.54 13.85
N LYS A 263 -2.95 -3.40 14.85
CA LYS A 263 -3.08 -3.04 16.28
C LYS A 263 -2.12 -1.92 16.68
N ARG A 264 -0.92 -1.83 16.05
CA ARG A 264 0.08 -0.78 16.32
C ARG A 264 -0.42 0.65 16.06
N PHE A 265 -1.42 0.81 15.21
CA PHE A 265 -1.99 2.12 14.86
C PHE A 265 -3.12 2.57 15.79
N ASN A 266 -3.54 1.72 16.75
CA ASN A 266 -4.66 2.00 17.68
C ASN A 266 -5.92 2.44 16.92
N GLY A 267 -6.26 1.72 15.85
CA GLY A 267 -7.35 2.01 14.93
C GLY A 267 -6.95 2.96 13.81
N ILE A 268 -7.55 2.74 12.65
CA ILE A 268 -7.43 3.57 11.45
C ILE A 268 -8.83 4.04 11.03
N GLY A 269 -8.93 5.15 10.31
CA GLY A 269 -10.21 5.56 9.72
C GLY A 269 -10.62 4.58 8.62
N THR A 270 -11.91 4.27 8.53
CA THR A 270 -12.44 3.32 7.54
C THR A 270 -12.02 3.68 6.11
N ASP A 271 -12.02 4.96 5.77
CA ASP A 271 -11.64 5.46 4.44
C ASP A 271 -10.20 5.12 4.03
N TYR A 272 -9.37 4.70 4.98
CA TYR A 272 -7.96 4.37 4.74
C TYR A 272 -7.64 2.87 4.82
N VAL A 273 -8.62 2.02 5.11
CA VAL A 273 -8.40 0.57 5.33
C VAL A 273 -7.72 -0.07 4.12
N GLU A 274 -8.18 0.23 2.91
CA GLU A 274 -7.63 -0.32 1.67
C GLU A 274 -6.15 0.06 1.46
N ASN A 275 -5.79 1.31 1.75
CA ASN A 275 -4.40 1.76 1.69
C ASN A 275 -3.51 1.03 2.69
N TYR A 276 -4.02 0.75 3.91
CA TYR A 276 -3.27 -0.01 4.92
C TYR A 276 -3.16 -1.51 4.59
N LEU A 277 -4.14 -2.08 3.88
CA LEU A 277 -4.02 -3.42 3.31
C LEU A 277 -2.90 -3.47 2.27
N SER A 278 -2.90 -2.53 1.34
CA SER A 278 -1.86 -2.41 0.30
C SER A 278 -0.47 -2.18 0.91
N TRP A 279 -0.38 -1.37 1.97
CA TRP A 279 0.88 -1.20 2.69
C TRP A 279 1.37 -2.49 3.32
N PHE A 280 0.48 -3.25 3.99
CA PHE A 280 0.86 -4.52 4.58
C PHE A 280 1.32 -5.53 3.52
N ARG A 281 0.57 -5.67 2.42
CA ARG A 281 0.95 -6.51 1.29
C ARG A 281 2.33 -6.10 0.75
N PHE A 282 2.54 -4.83 0.48
CA PHE A 282 3.82 -4.31 0.00
C PHE A 282 5.01 -4.68 0.90
N MET A 283 4.82 -4.67 2.22
CA MET A 283 5.84 -5.11 3.18
C MET A 283 6.08 -6.61 3.13
N GLU A 284 5.02 -7.43 2.99
CA GLU A 284 5.13 -8.89 2.86
C GLU A 284 5.84 -9.27 1.54
N ASP A 285 5.50 -8.60 0.44
CA ASP A 285 6.07 -8.86 -0.89
C ASP A 285 7.57 -8.52 -0.97
N ASN A 286 7.99 -7.46 -0.28
CA ASN A 286 9.39 -7.00 -0.31
C ASN A 286 10.28 -7.61 0.79
N GLY A 287 9.71 -8.24 1.83
CA GLY A 287 10.43 -8.89 2.92
C GLY A 287 11.28 -7.94 3.75
N GLU A 288 12.34 -7.40 3.20
CA GLU A 288 13.26 -6.48 3.87
C GLU A 288 13.16 -5.05 3.33
N TYR A 289 13.46 -4.08 4.22
CA TYR A 289 13.48 -2.66 3.85
C TYR A 289 14.71 -2.35 2.99
N SER A 290 14.48 -1.64 1.90
CA SER A 290 15.52 -1.01 1.12
C SER A 290 15.21 0.49 0.97
N ASP A 291 16.26 1.32 1.05
CA ASP A 291 16.14 2.79 1.05
C ASP A 291 15.39 3.34 -0.18
N GLN A 292 15.47 2.66 -1.31
CA GLN A 292 14.87 3.10 -2.56
C GLN A 292 13.51 2.47 -2.85
N THR A 293 13.16 1.36 -2.19
CA THR A 293 11.97 0.56 -2.53
C THR A 293 10.69 1.42 -2.55
N TRP A 294 10.43 2.17 -1.48
CA TRP A 294 9.25 3.06 -1.41
C TRP A 294 9.30 4.23 -2.38
N ILE A 295 10.49 4.76 -2.67
CA ILE A 295 10.63 5.90 -3.58
C ILE A 295 10.37 5.47 -5.00
N LYS A 296 10.96 4.33 -5.44
CA LYS A 296 10.74 3.77 -6.78
C LYS A 296 9.29 3.36 -6.99
N GLU A 297 8.67 2.77 -5.99
CA GLU A 297 7.26 2.40 -6.04
C GLU A 297 6.32 3.61 -6.12
N ALA A 298 6.74 4.75 -5.57
CA ALA A 298 5.95 5.98 -5.56
C ALA A 298 6.20 6.86 -6.81
N LEU A 299 7.12 6.50 -7.68
CA LEU A 299 7.40 7.16 -8.95
C LEU A 299 6.66 6.50 -10.10
#